data_e3eedf34b736cdece89eb08833143f73
#
_entry.id   e3eedf34b736cdece89eb08833143f73
#
_cell.length_a   1.000
_cell.length_b   1.000
_cell.length_c   1.000
_cell.angle_alpha   90.00
_cell.angle_beta   90.00
_cell.angle_gamma   90.00
#
_symmetry.space_group_name_H-M   'P 1'
#
loop_
_entity.id
_entity.type
_entity.pdbx_description
1 polymer ?
#
loop_
_entity_poly.entity_id
_entity_poly.type
_entity_poly.pdbx_seq_one_letter_code
_entity_poly.pdbx_strand_id
1 'polypeptide(L)'
;MRLTGWGFRYPSRHAWAARDVDLRVDPGERVLLTGPSGAGKSTLLHALAGLLGPDEGEQTGEITVDGRAPAEARARTGVVFQDPDAQLVMTRAGDDVAFGLENAGVRPERIWPAVESVLAEVGFPYGRDRATAALSGGQKQRLVLAGALAPRPGLLLLDEPTAQLDPDGAVLVREAVARATGARDTTLLVVDHDAEAWLPLVDRVVELRPEGGAVEHGPGWRPAPLRLPVRTPRPAGAVLLRAEAAGYTHRGAEQPALAATDVAVPAGRTLAVTGPNGTGKSTLALLLAGLRPPTTGRIAAAPALTAGLRRPDRPPHRWRADELVRRIGTVFQHPEHQFLTGRVRDELALGPLRSGAGDDAAHRRAEELMERLGLAALAEANPFTLSGGQQRRLSVATALATDPAVLVLDEPTFGQDRDTWGELVALLAEQQRDGRALVLVTHDAAVVRALADDELALQPTPVPA
;
A
#
# COMPACT_ATOMS: atom_id res chain seq x y z
N MET A 1 -23.70 -8.67 13.95
CA MET A 1 -24.06 -8.45 12.55
C MET A 1 -24.40 -9.76 11.85
N ARG A 2 -25.23 -9.71 10.79
CA ARG A 2 -25.65 -10.91 10.05
C ARG A 2 -25.78 -10.61 8.57
N LEU A 3 -25.28 -11.53 7.74
CA LEU A 3 -25.45 -11.57 6.30
C LEU A 3 -26.08 -12.92 5.93
N THR A 4 -27.02 -12.92 4.98
CA THR A 4 -27.67 -14.14 4.48
C THR A 4 -27.77 -14.06 2.97
N GLY A 5 -27.02 -14.89 2.24
CA GLY A 5 -26.92 -14.89 0.79
C GLY A 5 -26.58 -13.53 0.21
N TRP A 6 -25.81 -12.71 0.95
CA TRP A 6 -25.54 -11.33 0.56
C TRP A 6 -24.59 -11.25 -0.63
N GLY A 7 -24.88 -10.34 -1.55
CA GLY A 7 -24.04 -10.02 -2.67
C GLY A 7 -24.20 -8.57 -3.11
N PHE A 8 -23.15 -8.04 -3.76
CA PHE A 8 -23.15 -6.67 -4.28
C PHE A 8 -22.42 -6.58 -5.62
N ARG A 9 -22.98 -5.83 -6.57
CA ARG A 9 -22.43 -5.57 -7.90
C ARG A 9 -22.49 -4.08 -8.21
N TYR A 10 -21.34 -3.48 -8.53
CA TYR A 10 -21.27 -2.08 -8.95
C TYR A 10 -21.86 -1.88 -10.36
N PRO A 11 -22.48 -0.73 -10.66
CA PRO A 11 -23.17 -0.49 -11.95
C PRO A 11 -22.23 -0.58 -13.16
N SER A 12 -20.96 -0.21 -12.98
CA SER A 12 -19.93 -0.22 -14.03
C SER A 12 -19.29 -1.59 -14.26
N ARG A 13 -19.65 -2.61 -13.47
CA ARG A 13 -19.04 -3.95 -13.53
C ARG A 13 -20.04 -5.02 -13.85
N HIS A 14 -19.68 -5.96 -14.76
CA HIS A 14 -20.49 -7.16 -15.04
C HIS A 14 -20.33 -8.21 -13.93
N ALA A 15 -19.16 -8.30 -13.31
CA ALA A 15 -18.90 -9.26 -12.25
C ALA A 15 -19.37 -8.74 -10.89
N TRP A 16 -19.83 -9.64 -10.03
CA TRP A 16 -20.13 -9.38 -8.64
C TRP A 16 -18.86 -9.04 -7.87
N ALA A 17 -18.92 -8.01 -7.04
CA ALA A 17 -17.83 -7.67 -6.14
C ALA A 17 -17.77 -8.63 -4.94
N ALA A 18 -18.95 -9.05 -4.44
CA ALA A 18 -19.15 -10.14 -3.49
C ALA A 18 -20.43 -10.87 -3.84
N ARG A 19 -20.52 -12.17 -3.55
CA ARG A 19 -21.68 -12.97 -3.91
C ARG A 19 -21.91 -14.10 -2.91
N ASP A 20 -23.19 -14.37 -2.61
CA ASP A 20 -23.65 -15.51 -1.79
C ASP A 20 -22.92 -15.60 -0.43
N VAL A 21 -22.71 -14.45 0.22
CA VAL A 21 -21.98 -14.39 1.50
C VAL A 21 -22.96 -14.65 2.65
N ASP A 22 -22.74 -15.74 3.38
CA ASP A 22 -23.34 -16.01 4.67
C ASP A 22 -22.30 -15.76 5.77
N LEU A 23 -22.61 -14.86 6.69
CA LEU A 23 -21.72 -14.50 7.80
C LEU A 23 -22.54 -14.05 9.00
N ARG A 24 -22.22 -14.60 10.15
CA ARG A 24 -22.73 -14.13 11.45
C ARG A 24 -21.55 -13.77 12.34
N VAL A 25 -21.57 -12.59 12.95
CA VAL A 25 -20.63 -12.18 13.98
C VAL A 25 -21.43 -11.73 15.19
N ASP A 26 -21.16 -12.36 16.32
CA ASP A 26 -21.87 -12.09 17.58
C ASP A 26 -21.29 -10.83 18.27
N PRO A 27 -22.07 -10.17 19.15
CA PRO A 27 -21.59 -9.01 19.91
C PRO A 27 -20.32 -9.33 20.70
N GLY A 28 -19.33 -8.43 20.62
CA GLY A 28 -18.04 -8.59 21.29
C GLY A 28 -17.06 -9.54 20.58
N GLU A 29 -17.47 -10.21 19.53
CA GLU A 29 -16.60 -11.11 18.76
C GLU A 29 -15.62 -10.30 17.87
N ARG A 30 -14.39 -10.80 17.75
CA ARG A 30 -13.32 -10.20 16.93
C ARG A 30 -12.99 -11.12 15.79
N VAL A 31 -13.26 -10.67 14.57
CA VAL A 31 -13.13 -11.48 13.36
C VAL A 31 -12.12 -10.84 12.42
N LEU A 32 -11.16 -11.65 11.93
CA LEU A 32 -10.33 -11.30 10.78
C LEU A 32 -10.99 -11.79 9.49
N LEU A 33 -11.24 -10.86 8.58
CA LEU A 33 -11.72 -11.14 7.24
C LEU A 33 -10.54 -11.17 6.26
N THR A 34 -10.29 -12.31 5.66
CA THR A 34 -9.21 -12.52 4.68
C THR A 34 -9.77 -12.96 3.33
N GLY A 35 -8.90 -13.18 2.35
CA GLY A 35 -9.25 -13.62 1.00
C GLY A 35 -8.46 -12.88 -0.06
N PRO A 36 -8.44 -13.38 -1.31
CA PRO A 36 -7.70 -12.76 -2.42
C PRO A 36 -8.18 -11.34 -2.74
N SER A 37 -7.34 -10.59 -3.44
CA SER A 37 -7.73 -9.27 -3.96
C SER A 37 -8.91 -9.42 -4.91
N GLY A 38 -9.91 -8.53 -4.75
CA GLY A 38 -11.13 -8.59 -5.54
C GLY A 38 -12.23 -9.52 -5.00
N ALA A 39 -12.01 -10.26 -3.90
CA ALA A 39 -13.04 -11.09 -3.26
C ALA A 39 -14.16 -10.30 -2.56
N GLY A 40 -14.11 -8.97 -2.59
CA GLY A 40 -15.17 -8.11 -2.06
C GLY A 40 -15.05 -7.72 -0.59
N LYS A 41 -13.88 -7.88 0.04
CA LYS A 41 -13.65 -7.56 1.45
C LYS A 41 -14.02 -6.11 1.79
N SER A 42 -13.43 -5.13 1.10
CA SER A 42 -13.75 -3.70 1.30
C SER A 42 -15.18 -3.37 0.93
N THR A 43 -15.75 -4.02 -0.10
CA THR A 43 -17.16 -3.85 -0.46
C THR A 43 -18.07 -4.32 0.69
N LEU A 44 -17.75 -5.43 1.34
CA LEU A 44 -18.46 -5.91 2.51
C LEU A 44 -18.36 -4.93 3.69
N LEU A 45 -17.15 -4.39 3.96
CA LEU A 45 -16.98 -3.36 5.00
C LEU A 45 -17.80 -2.11 4.70
N HIS A 46 -17.80 -1.63 3.45
CA HIS A 46 -18.62 -0.48 3.03
C HIS A 46 -20.12 -0.74 3.20
N ALA A 47 -20.57 -1.95 2.89
CA ALA A 47 -21.98 -2.34 3.09
C ALA A 47 -22.34 -2.33 4.58
N LEU A 48 -21.51 -2.92 5.45
CA LEU A 48 -21.71 -2.95 6.91
C LEU A 48 -21.64 -1.54 7.52
N ALA A 49 -20.82 -0.66 6.95
CA ALA A 49 -20.75 0.76 7.34
C ALA A 49 -21.98 1.56 6.88
N GLY A 50 -22.88 0.93 6.09
CA GLY A 50 -24.04 1.59 5.51
C GLY A 50 -23.71 2.60 4.43
N LEU A 51 -22.55 2.50 3.79
CA LEU A 51 -22.07 3.41 2.74
C LEU A 51 -22.56 3.02 1.35
N LEU A 52 -23.03 1.79 1.16
CA LEU A 52 -23.61 1.34 -0.10
C LEU A 52 -25.12 1.53 -0.09
N GLY A 53 -25.61 2.38 -0.98
CA GLY A 53 -27.03 2.67 -1.19
C GLY A 53 -27.59 1.99 -2.45
N PRO A 54 -28.93 2.06 -2.67
CA PRO A 54 -29.57 1.50 -3.86
C PRO A 54 -29.06 2.07 -5.18
N ASP A 55 -28.58 3.32 -5.18
CA ASP A 55 -28.08 4.00 -6.38
C ASP A 55 -26.62 3.62 -6.71
N GLU A 56 -25.93 2.96 -5.78
CA GLU A 56 -24.52 2.61 -5.93
C GLU A 56 -24.29 1.20 -6.48
N GLY A 57 -25.35 0.41 -6.63
CA GLY A 57 -25.23 -0.91 -7.21
C GLY A 57 -26.46 -1.80 -6.98
N GLU A 58 -26.31 -3.03 -7.42
CA GLU A 58 -27.29 -4.08 -7.23
C GLU A 58 -26.89 -4.93 -6.02
N GLN A 59 -27.83 -5.06 -5.07
CA GLN A 59 -27.65 -5.89 -3.88
C GLN A 59 -28.59 -7.10 -3.93
N THR A 60 -28.10 -8.25 -3.48
CA THR A 60 -28.89 -9.48 -3.24
C THR A 60 -28.76 -9.91 -1.79
N GLY A 61 -29.70 -10.74 -1.33
CA GLY A 61 -29.72 -11.24 0.04
C GLY A 61 -29.96 -10.15 1.09
N GLU A 62 -29.62 -10.44 2.33
CA GLU A 62 -29.86 -9.56 3.47
C GLU A 62 -28.57 -9.24 4.22
N ILE A 63 -28.46 -8.02 4.73
CA ILE A 63 -27.39 -7.56 5.60
C ILE A 63 -27.97 -6.72 6.74
N THR A 64 -27.60 -7.05 7.99
CA THR A 64 -28.07 -6.33 9.17
C THR A 64 -26.95 -6.11 10.19
N VAL A 65 -27.02 -4.98 10.88
CA VAL A 65 -26.21 -4.64 12.06
C VAL A 65 -27.16 -4.36 13.22
N ASP A 66 -27.03 -5.11 14.32
CA ASP A 66 -27.97 -5.08 15.46
C ASP A 66 -29.45 -5.26 15.04
N GLY A 67 -29.72 -6.08 14.04
CA GLY A 67 -31.06 -6.35 13.50
C GLY A 67 -31.66 -5.19 12.70
N ARG A 68 -30.88 -4.18 12.34
CA ARG A 68 -31.30 -3.01 11.54
C ARG A 68 -30.54 -2.97 10.20
N ALA A 69 -31.07 -2.22 9.25
CA ALA A 69 -30.29 -1.90 8.06
C ALA A 69 -28.98 -1.16 8.42
N PRO A 70 -27.85 -1.44 7.75
CA PRO A 70 -26.56 -0.80 8.10
C PRO A 70 -26.62 0.74 8.13
N ALA A 71 -27.37 1.35 7.20
CA ALA A 71 -27.57 2.80 7.17
C ALA A 71 -28.17 3.38 8.46
N GLU A 72 -29.06 2.63 9.12
CA GLU A 72 -29.69 3.00 10.40
C GLU A 72 -28.76 2.76 11.60
N ALA A 73 -27.75 1.90 11.43
CA ALA A 73 -26.79 1.54 12.47
C ALA A 73 -25.50 2.40 12.45
N ARG A 74 -25.37 3.33 11.51
CA ARG A 74 -24.14 4.15 11.32
C ARG A 74 -23.63 4.80 12.59
N ALA A 75 -24.52 5.36 13.43
CA ALA A 75 -24.14 6.01 14.68
C ALA A 75 -23.48 5.07 15.71
N ARG A 76 -23.59 3.74 15.50
CA ARG A 76 -23.00 2.70 16.37
C ARG A 76 -21.84 1.97 15.69
N THR A 77 -21.45 2.37 14.48
CA THR A 77 -20.41 1.76 13.69
C THR A 77 -19.24 2.73 13.53
N GLY A 78 -18.07 2.36 14.01
CA GLY A 78 -16.81 3.04 13.74
C GLY A 78 -16.12 2.41 12.53
N VAL A 79 -15.58 3.24 11.64
CA VAL A 79 -14.91 2.75 10.43
C VAL A 79 -13.54 3.41 10.28
N VAL A 80 -12.54 2.59 9.97
CA VAL A 80 -11.21 3.05 9.57
C VAL A 80 -10.94 2.49 8.18
N PHE A 81 -10.72 3.37 7.21
CA PHE A 81 -10.38 3.01 5.84
C PHE A 81 -8.88 2.85 5.64
N GLN A 82 -8.50 2.26 4.52
CA GLN A 82 -7.12 1.99 4.15
C GLN A 82 -6.25 3.25 4.08
N ASP A 83 -6.79 4.36 3.57
CA ASP A 83 -6.09 5.64 3.46
C ASP A 83 -6.52 6.60 4.58
N PRO A 84 -5.66 6.86 5.59
CA PRO A 84 -5.98 7.79 6.67
C PRO A 84 -6.07 9.24 6.18
N ASP A 85 -5.37 9.63 5.10
CA ASP A 85 -5.43 11.00 4.58
C ASP A 85 -6.81 11.32 3.99
N ALA A 86 -7.50 10.33 3.44
CA ALA A 86 -8.86 10.49 2.93
C ALA A 86 -9.92 10.65 4.05
N GLN A 87 -9.59 10.29 5.30
CA GLN A 87 -10.50 10.39 6.45
C GLN A 87 -10.28 11.65 7.31
N LEU A 88 -9.07 12.23 7.29
CA LEU A 88 -8.77 13.42 8.07
C LEU A 88 -9.42 14.66 7.44
N VAL A 89 -10.30 15.31 8.17
CA VAL A 89 -11.11 16.46 7.70
C VAL A 89 -10.60 17.77 8.29
N MET A 90 -10.11 17.72 9.55
CA MET A 90 -9.73 18.91 10.29
C MET A 90 -8.23 19.15 10.29
N THR A 91 -7.83 20.40 10.49
CA THR A 91 -6.41 20.78 10.50
C THR A 91 -5.69 20.49 11.81
N ARG A 92 -6.43 20.21 12.90
CA ARG A 92 -5.90 19.85 14.22
C ARG A 92 -6.43 18.50 14.68
N ALA A 93 -5.58 17.75 15.35
CA ALA A 93 -5.88 16.39 15.81
C ALA A 93 -7.11 16.32 16.71
N GLY A 94 -7.23 17.24 17.69
CA GLY A 94 -8.37 17.26 18.60
C GLY A 94 -9.68 17.61 17.91
N ASP A 95 -9.65 18.56 16.98
CA ASP A 95 -10.84 18.98 16.23
C ASP A 95 -11.34 17.86 15.33
N ASP A 96 -10.42 17.07 14.75
CA ASP A 96 -10.74 15.94 13.90
C ASP A 96 -11.47 14.83 14.67
N VAL A 97 -11.00 14.51 15.87
CA VAL A 97 -11.69 13.55 16.78
C VAL A 97 -13.01 14.12 17.31
N ALA A 98 -13.06 15.41 17.63
CA ALA A 98 -14.27 16.08 18.11
C ALA A 98 -15.39 16.11 17.07
N PHE A 99 -15.05 16.19 15.77
CA PHE A 99 -16.00 16.25 14.67
C PHE A 99 -17.04 15.12 14.69
N GLY A 100 -16.59 13.88 14.95
CA GLY A 100 -17.51 12.74 15.08
C GLY A 100 -18.46 12.85 16.27
N LEU A 101 -17.98 13.38 17.40
CA LEU A 101 -18.78 13.59 18.62
C LEU A 101 -19.80 14.74 18.45
N GLU A 102 -19.42 15.79 17.76
CA GLU A 102 -20.31 16.92 17.44
C GLU A 102 -21.45 16.46 16.53
N ASN A 103 -21.14 15.69 15.48
CA ASN A 103 -22.14 15.11 14.57
C ASN A 103 -23.07 14.12 15.28
N ALA A 104 -22.58 13.42 16.32
CA ALA A 104 -23.37 12.55 17.17
C ALA A 104 -24.22 13.31 18.22
N GLY A 105 -24.16 14.64 18.25
CA GLY A 105 -24.92 15.48 19.18
C GLY A 105 -24.47 15.37 20.64
N VAL A 106 -23.20 15.03 20.86
CA VAL A 106 -22.61 14.95 22.21
C VAL A 106 -22.55 16.37 22.80
N ARG A 107 -22.98 16.52 24.06
CA ARG A 107 -22.95 17.81 24.75
C ARG A 107 -21.54 18.40 24.80
N PRO A 108 -21.34 19.71 24.54
CA PRO A 108 -20.03 20.35 24.44
C PRO A 108 -19.10 20.08 25.63
N GLU A 109 -19.66 20.02 26.86
CA GLU A 109 -18.88 19.80 28.09
C GLU A 109 -18.25 18.39 28.13
N ARG A 110 -18.78 17.44 27.36
CA ARG A 110 -18.29 16.05 27.30
C ARG A 110 -17.33 15.79 26.14
N ILE A 111 -17.27 16.68 25.15
CA ILE A 111 -16.47 16.44 23.93
C ILE A 111 -14.98 16.39 24.26
N TRP A 112 -14.43 17.44 24.85
CA TRP A 112 -12.99 17.51 25.09
C TRP A 112 -12.47 16.43 26.05
N PRO A 113 -13.14 16.11 27.17
CA PRO A 113 -12.75 14.97 27.99
C PRO A 113 -12.75 13.63 27.24
N ALA A 114 -13.72 13.43 26.32
CA ALA A 114 -13.77 12.22 25.49
C ALA A 114 -12.63 12.18 24.47
N VAL A 115 -12.31 13.33 23.83
CA VAL A 115 -11.18 13.47 22.92
C VAL A 115 -9.86 13.14 23.59
N GLU A 116 -9.59 13.71 24.75
CA GLU A 116 -8.36 13.46 25.51
C GLU A 116 -8.25 11.99 25.92
N SER A 117 -9.36 11.41 26.39
CA SER A 117 -9.42 9.99 26.77
C SER A 117 -9.10 9.06 25.62
N VAL A 118 -9.69 9.27 24.45
CA VAL A 118 -9.50 8.37 23.30
C VAL A 118 -8.12 8.56 22.64
N LEU A 119 -7.58 9.78 22.61
CA LEU A 119 -6.21 10.04 22.17
C LEU A 119 -5.18 9.30 23.03
N ALA A 120 -5.40 9.29 24.35
CA ALA A 120 -4.57 8.50 25.28
C ALA A 120 -4.74 6.99 25.06
N GLU A 121 -5.97 6.52 24.83
CA GLU A 121 -6.30 5.10 24.58
C GLU A 121 -5.58 4.54 23.33
N VAL A 122 -5.54 5.31 22.25
CA VAL A 122 -4.82 4.92 21.04
C VAL A 122 -3.30 5.18 21.11
N GLY A 123 -2.82 5.75 22.21
CA GLY A 123 -1.40 6.10 22.38
C GLY A 123 -0.95 7.20 21.42
N PHE A 124 -1.81 8.19 21.16
CA PHE A 124 -1.42 9.33 20.30
C PHE A 124 -0.36 10.18 21.03
N PRO A 125 0.81 10.44 20.40
CA PRO A 125 1.97 10.96 21.13
C PRO A 125 1.97 12.48 21.37
N TYR A 126 0.95 13.19 20.86
CA TYR A 126 0.88 14.65 20.92
C TYR A 126 -0.41 15.12 21.60
N GLY A 127 -0.42 16.40 21.98
CA GLY A 127 -1.65 17.08 22.41
C GLY A 127 -2.61 17.31 21.23
N ARG A 128 -3.86 17.61 21.60
CA ARG A 128 -4.97 17.85 20.64
C ARG A 128 -4.73 18.97 19.63
N ASP A 129 -3.85 19.92 19.93
CA ASP A 129 -3.56 21.08 19.07
C ASP A 129 -2.58 20.76 17.94
N ARG A 130 -2.07 19.53 17.86
CA ARG A 130 -1.14 19.10 16.83
C ARG A 130 -1.75 19.19 15.44
N ALA A 131 -1.05 19.85 14.50
CA ALA A 131 -1.50 19.95 13.11
C ALA A 131 -1.50 18.56 12.43
N THR A 132 -2.62 18.18 11.78
CA THR A 132 -2.78 16.88 11.10
C THR A 132 -1.81 16.72 9.93
N ALA A 133 -1.51 17.78 9.21
CA ALA A 133 -0.52 17.79 8.12
C ALA A 133 0.93 17.49 8.59
N ALA A 134 1.23 17.65 9.89
CA ALA A 134 2.55 17.39 10.47
C ALA A 134 2.68 16.00 11.11
N LEU A 135 1.72 15.09 10.86
CA LEU A 135 1.70 13.74 11.38
C LEU A 135 2.32 12.75 10.39
N SER A 136 3.05 11.76 10.92
CA SER A 136 3.45 10.58 10.13
C SER A 136 2.26 9.67 9.82
N GLY A 137 2.38 8.75 8.85
CA GLY A 137 1.33 7.80 8.50
C GLY A 137 0.77 7.02 9.70
N GLY A 138 1.63 6.45 10.54
CA GLY A 138 1.20 5.74 11.76
C GLY A 138 0.55 6.63 12.81
N GLN A 139 0.91 7.92 12.87
CA GLN A 139 0.25 8.89 13.75
C GLN A 139 -1.12 9.29 13.21
N LYS A 140 -1.25 9.48 11.89
CA LYS A 140 -2.54 9.70 11.22
C LYS A 140 -3.47 8.52 11.43
N GLN A 141 -2.98 7.29 11.25
CA GLN A 141 -3.77 6.08 11.44
C GLN A 141 -4.31 5.97 12.87
N ARG A 142 -3.49 6.24 13.89
CA ARG A 142 -3.96 6.28 15.29
C ARG A 142 -4.95 7.41 15.52
N LEU A 143 -4.80 8.56 14.88
CA LEU A 143 -5.76 9.65 14.98
C LEU A 143 -7.11 9.28 14.37
N VAL A 144 -7.12 8.69 13.18
CA VAL A 144 -8.35 8.17 12.53
C VAL A 144 -9.01 7.09 13.40
N LEU A 145 -8.23 6.18 13.98
CA LEU A 145 -8.73 5.19 14.93
C LEU A 145 -9.35 5.86 16.17
N ALA A 146 -8.74 6.92 16.70
CA ALA A 146 -9.33 7.70 17.81
C ALA A 146 -10.68 8.30 17.41
N GLY A 147 -10.78 8.90 16.21
CA GLY A 147 -12.04 9.43 15.67
C GLY A 147 -13.13 8.37 15.57
N ALA A 148 -12.79 7.18 15.08
CA ALA A 148 -13.71 6.04 14.97
C ALA A 148 -14.16 5.51 16.32
N LEU A 149 -13.30 5.56 17.35
CA LEU A 149 -13.57 5.06 18.71
C LEU A 149 -14.25 6.08 19.64
N ALA A 150 -14.11 7.38 19.38
CA ALA A 150 -14.63 8.45 20.23
C ALA A 150 -16.14 8.35 20.49
N PRO A 151 -17.01 8.03 19.49
CA PRO A 151 -18.43 7.83 19.71
C PRO A 151 -18.78 6.56 20.48
N ARG A 152 -17.80 5.73 20.85
CA ARG A 152 -17.98 4.42 21.52
C ARG A 152 -18.84 3.46 20.70
N PRO A 153 -18.39 3.08 19.50
CA PRO A 153 -19.14 2.21 18.62
C PRO A 153 -19.34 0.81 19.21
N GLY A 154 -20.46 0.16 18.89
CA GLY A 154 -20.67 -1.26 19.16
C GLY A 154 -20.01 -2.18 18.14
N LEU A 155 -19.76 -1.65 16.94
CA LEU A 155 -19.07 -2.34 15.82
C LEU A 155 -17.92 -1.47 15.31
N LEU A 156 -16.72 -2.03 15.26
CA LEU A 156 -15.53 -1.41 14.70
C LEU A 156 -15.13 -2.18 13.41
N LEU A 157 -15.09 -1.47 12.31
CA LEU A 157 -14.71 -1.96 10.99
C LEU A 157 -13.36 -1.38 10.60
N LEU A 158 -12.38 -2.22 10.32
CA LEU A 158 -11.03 -1.79 9.97
C LEU A 158 -10.66 -2.37 8.59
N ASP A 159 -10.39 -1.50 7.62
CA ASP A 159 -9.93 -1.89 6.28
C ASP A 159 -8.42 -1.62 6.15
N GLU A 160 -7.63 -2.68 6.25
CA GLU A 160 -6.17 -2.65 6.16
C GLU A 160 -5.50 -1.57 7.06
N PRO A 161 -5.82 -1.54 8.36
CA PRO A 161 -5.41 -0.44 9.23
C PRO A 161 -3.90 -0.38 9.49
N THR A 162 -3.15 -1.41 9.11
CA THR A 162 -1.69 -1.45 9.25
C THR A 162 -0.94 -1.38 7.92
N ALA A 163 -1.66 -1.29 6.81
CA ALA A 163 -1.09 -1.00 5.51
C ALA A 163 -0.25 0.29 5.57
N GLN A 164 0.58 0.66 4.73
CA GLN A 164 1.37 1.91 4.68
C GLN A 164 2.21 2.25 5.94
N LEU A 165 2.25 1.38 6.95
CA LEU A 165 3.00 1.61 8.18
C LEU A 165 4.32 0.85 8.16
N ASP A 166 5.33 1.44 8.79
CA ASP A 166 6.52 0.68 9.17
C ASP A 166 6.18 -0.36 10.26
N PRO A 167 7.01 -1.38 10.47
CA PRO A 167 6.71 -2.45 11.42
C PRO A 167 6.37 -1.97 12.83
N ASP A 168 7.06 -0.94 13.32
CA ASP A 168 6.84 -0.36 14.66
C ASP A 168 5.48 0.36 14.72
N GLY A 169 5.15 1.14 13.69
CA GLY A 169 3.86 1.80 13.56
C GLY A 169 2.70 0.80 13.50
N ALA A 170 2.87 -0.31 12.79
CA ALA A 170 1.87 -1.37 12.70
C ALA A 170 1.62 -2.06 14.06
N VAL A 171 2.68 -2.31 14.84
CA VAL A 171 2.55 -2.84 16.21
C VAL A 171 1.73 -1.88 17.09
N LEU A 172 2.06 -0.59 17.07
CA LEU A 172 1.35 0.42 17.87
C LEU A 172 -0.15 0.53 17.53
N VAL A 173 -0.51 0.41 16.26
CA VAL A 173 -1.93 0.40 15.83
C VAL A 173 -2.64 -0.86 16.32
N ARG A 174 -2.05 -2.04 16.16
CA ARG A 174 -2.63 -3.30 16.68
C ARG A 174 -2.81 -3.28 18.19
N GLU A 175 -1.83 -2.76 18.93
CA GLU A 175 -1.96 -2.58 20.37
C GLU A 175 -3.09 -1.62 20.76
N ALA A 176 -3.26 -0.51 20.02
CA ALA A 176 -4.36 0.41 20.23
C ALA A 176 -5.72 -0.26 19.99
N VAL A 177 -5.87 -1.04 18.91
CA VAL A 177 -7.07 -1.83 18.64
C VAL A 177 -7.32 -2.85 19.75
N ALA A 178 -6.29 -3.57 20.20
CA ALA A 178 -6.39 -4.55 21.28
C ALA A 178 -6.89 -3.90 22.60
N ARG A 179 -6.34 -2.73 22.96
CA ARG A 179 -6.80 -1.98 24.15
C ARG A 179 -8.26 -1.55 24.03
N ALA A 180 -8.62 -0.99 22.86
CA ALA A 180 -9.97 -0.49 22.61
C ALA A 180 -11.04 -1.59 22.61
N THR A 181 -10.74 -2.75 22.03
CA THR A 181 -11.69 -3.88 21.96
C THR A 181 -11.68 -4.73 23.23
N GLY A 182 -10.54 -4.85 23.92
CA GLY A 182 -10.42 -5.61 25.17
C GLY A 182 -11.07 -4.94 26.39
N ALA A 183 -11.13 -3.61 26.41
CA ALA A 183 -11.76 -2.84 27.49
C ALA A 183 -13.27 -2.64 27.31
N ARG A 184 -13.83 -3.01 26.16
CA ARG A 184 -15.22 -2.77 25.76
C ARG A 184 -15.75 -4.01 25.05
N ASP A 185 -17.05 -4.25 25.15
CA ASP A 185 -17.75 -5.27 24.34
C ASP A 185 -17.91 -4.82 22.87
N THR A 186 -16.86 -4.24 22.29
CA THR A 186 -16.86 -3.77 20.91
C THR A 186 -16.60 -4.96 19.96
N THR A 187 -17.54 -5.22 19.06
CA THR A 187 -17.38 -6.18 17.99
C THR A 187 -16.34 -5.65 17.00
N LEU A 188 -15.40 -6.47 16.59
CA LEU A 188 -14.36 -6.11 15.61
C LEU A 188 -14.48 -6.94 14.34
N LEU A 189 -14.49 -6.27 13.20
CA LEU A 189 -14.22 -6.88 11.91
C LEU A 189 -13.03 -6.17 11.28
N VAL A 190 -11.92 -6.87 11.13
CA VAL A 190 -10.70 -6.34 10.53
C VAL A 190 -10.39 -7.08 9.22
N VAL A 191 -10.07 -6.33 8.17
CA VAL A 191 -9.48 -6.82 6.93
C VAL A 191 -8.01 -6.45 6.96
N ASP A 192 -7.12 -7.41 6.76
CA ASP A 192 -5.69 -7.13 6.61
C ASP A 192 -5.02 -8.25 5.80
N HIS A 193 -3.95 -7.91 5.08
CA HIS A 193 -3.15 -8.87 4.33
C HIS A 193 -2.13 -9.60 5.23
N ASP A 194 -1.67 -8.97 6.31
CA ASP A 194 -0.83 -9.59 7.32
C ASP A 194 -1.67 -10.33 8.37
N ALA A 195 -2.32 -11.41 7.92
CA ALA A 195 -3.18 -12.20 8.78
C ALA A 195 -2.46 -12.72 10.04
N GLU A 196 -1.17 -13.10 9.94
CA GLU A 196 -0.40 -13.65 11.05
C GLU A 196 -0.31 -12.67 12.23
N ALA A 197 -0.15 -11.38 11.93
CA ALA A 197 -0.04 -10.34 12.94
C ALA A 197 -1.36 -10.08 13.70
N TRP A 198 -2.52 -10.43 13.11
CA TRP A 198 -3.83 -10.25 13.72
C TRP A 198 -4.33 -11.48 14.49
N LEU A 199 -3.80 -12.68 14.20
CA LEU A 199 -4.25 -13.92 14.86
C LEU A 199 -4.26 -13.87 16.40
N PRO A 200 -3.32 -13.20 17.09
CA PRO A 200 -3.38 -13.09 18.55
C PRO A 200 -4.52 -12.21 19.08
N LEU A 201 -5.13 -11.39 18.22
CA LEU A 201 -6.13 -10.38 18.58
C LEU A 201 -7.56 -10.76 18.20
N VAL A 202 -7.74 -11.79 17.38
CA VAL A 202 -9.03 -12.20 16.84
C VAL A 202 -9.46 -13.58 17.36
N ASP A 203 -10.75 -13.80 17.45
CA ASP A 203 -11.33 -15.04 17.94
C ASP A 203 -11.49 -16.10 16.84
N ARG A 204 -11.70 -15.64 15.59
CA ARG A 204 -11.74 -16.51 14.39
C ARG A 204 -11.37 -15.75 13.11
N VAL A 205 -11.15 -16.53 12.06
CA VAL A 205 -10.84 -16.04 10.72
C VAL A 205 -11.94 -16.47 9.76
N VAL A 206 -12.36 -15.54 8.89
CA VAL A 206 -13.31 -15.78 7.81
C VAL A 206 -12.64 -15.44 6.48
N GLU A 207 -12.68 -16.32 5.52
CA GLU A 207 -12.10 -16.14 4.20
C GLU A 207 -13.22 -15.96 3.16
N LEU A 208 -13.24 -14.80 2.49
CA LEU A 208 -14.10 -14.57 1.33
C LEU A 208 -13.49 -15.21 0.08
N ARG A 209 -14.33 -15.86 -0.71
CA ARG A 209 -13.94 -16.51 -1.97
C ARG A 209 -14.32 -15.68 -3.19
N PRO A 210 -13.46 -15.62 -4.22
CA PRO A 210 -13.75 -14.88 -5.45
C PRO A 210 -14.99 -15.41 -6.20
N GLU A 211 -15.22 -16.74 -6.13
CA GLU A 211 -16.38 -17.40 -6.71
C GLU A 211 -17.68 -17.16 -5.94
N GLY A 212 -17.59 -16.61 -4.76
CA GLY A 212 -18.68 -16.36 -3.83
C GLY A 212 -18.63 -17.22 -2.58
N GLY A 213 -19.34 -16.75 -1.56
CA GLY A 213 -19.39 -17.38 -0.25
C GLY A 213 -18.24 -16.99 0.69
N ALA A 214 -18.34 -17.47 1.93
CA ALA A 214 -17.37 -17.29 2.98
C ALA A 214 -17.04 -18.63 3.63
N VAL A 215 -15.78 -18.82 4.03
CA VAL A 215 -15.31 -20.02 4.74
C VAL A 215 -14.80 -19.61 6.11
N GLU A 216 -15.36 -20.22 7.14
CA GLU A 216 -14.90 -20.03 8.51
C GLU A 216 -13.76 -20.98 8.82
N HIS A 217 -12.71 -20.43 9.41
CA HIS A 217 -11.55 -21.18 9.86
C HIS A 217 -11.53 -21.25 11.39
N GLY A 218 -11.28 -22.45 11.91
CA GLY A 218 -11.23 -22.71 13.34
C GLY A 218 -9.96 -22.17 14.02
N PRO A 219 -9.91 -22.31 15.36
CA PRO A 219 -8.73 -21.95 16.14
C PRO A 219 -7.49 -22.71 15.65
N GLY A 220 -6.39 -22.01 15.46
CA GLY A 220 -5.15 -22.61 14.95
C GLY A 220 -4.97 -22.53 13.44
N TRP A 221 -5.91 -21.95 12.71
CA TRP A 221 -5.69 -21.63 11.30
C TRP A 221 -4.44 -20.74 11.15
N ARG A 222 -3.70 -21.03 10.10
CA ARG A 222 -2.57 -20.19 9.67
C ARG A 222 -2.65 -20.03 8.16
N PRO A 223 -2.31 -18.87 7.63
CA PRO A 223 -2.21 -18.70 6.18
C PRO A 223 -1.18 -19.67 5.62
N ALA A 224 -1.40 -20.16 4.41
CA ALA A 224 -0.44 -21.01 3.72
C ALA A 224 0.95 -20.34 3.70
N PRO A 225 2.06 -21.07 3.91
CA PRO A 225 3.39 -20.47 3.89
C PRO A 225 3.66 -19.81 2.53
N LEU A 226 4.32 -18.64 2.56
CA LEU A 226 4.76 -17.96 1.34
C LEU A 226 5.76 -18.86 0.60
N ARG A 227 5.50 -19.08 -0.69
CA ARG A 227 6.46 -19.76 -1.56
C ARG A 227 7.51 -18.76 -2.02
N LEU A 228 8.59 -18.64 -1.26
CA LEU A 228 9.68 -17.74 -1.63
C LEU A 228 10.52 -18.38 -2.76
N PRO A 229 10.98 -17.58 -3.74
CA PRO A 229 11.96 -18.08 -4.72
C PRO A 229 13.24 -18.50 -3.99
N VAL A 230 13.83 -19.61 -4.45
CA VAL A 230 15.11 -20.06 -3.93
C VAL A 230 16.18 -19.06 -4.34
N ARG A 231 16.77 -18.40 -3.37
CA ARG A 231 17.85 -17.44 -3.61
C ARG A 231 19.14 -18.20 -3.94
N THR A 232 19.67 -17.95 -5.11
CA THR A 232 21.00 -18.43 -5.51
C THR A 232 21.97 -17.27 -5.41
N PRO A 233 22.96 -17.29 -4.49
CA PRO A 233 23.98 -16.24 -4.41
C PRO A 233 24.71 -16.11 -5.75
N ARG A 234 24.84 -14.89 -6.23
CA ARG A 234 25.52 -14.58 -7.49
C ARG A 234 26.68 -13.63 -7.24
N PRO A 235 27.79 -13.75 -8.00
CA PRO A 235 28.82 -12.75 -7.95
C PRO A 235 28.26 -11.39 -8.43
N ALA A 236 28.73 -10.31 -7.81
CA ALA A 236 28.33 -8.97 -8.25
C ALA A 236 28.83 -8.74 -9.69
N GLY A 237 27.92 -8.30 -10.56
CA GLY A 237 28.25 -7.79 -11.89
C GLY A 237 28.93 -6.40 -11.80
N ALA A 238 29.16 -5.79 -12.95
CA ALA A 238 29.66 -4.42 -13.00
C ALA A 238 28.67 -3.47 -12.31
N VAL A 239 29.20 -2.49 -11.57
CA VAL A 239 28.38 -1.43 -10.96
C VAL A 239 27.77 -0.60 -12.09
N LEU A 240 26.45 -0.48 -12.12
CA LEU A 240 25.72 0.30 -13.13
C LEU A 240 25.45 1.73 -12.69
N LEU A 241 25.10 1.92 -11.41
CA LEU A 241 24.88 3.22 -10.78
C LEU A 241 25.66 3.31 -9.46
N ARG A 242 26.11 4.53 -9.13
CA ARG A 242 26.72 4.83 -7.86
C ARG A 242 26.21 6.16 -7.33
N ALA A 243 25.72 6.17 -6.10
CA ALA A 243 25.54 7.39 -5.33
C ALA A 243 26.86 7.67 -4.60
N GLU A 244 27.39 8.88 -4.70
CA GLU A 244 28.62 9.34 -4.06
C GLU A 244 28.28 10.55 -3.19
N ALA A 245 28.25 10.36 -1.88
CA ALA A 245 27.80 11.33 -0.88
C ALA A 245 26.49 12.04 -1.29
N ALA A 246 25.59 11.30 -1.97
CA ALA A 246 24.38 11.86 -2.53
C ALA A 246 23.37 12.15 -1.43
N GLY A 247 22.96 13.41 -1.31
CA GLY A 247 21.97 13.87 -0.35
C GLY A 247 20.96 14.79 -0.98
N TYR A 248 19.86 15.02 -0.27
CA TYR A 248 18.78 15.87 -0.74
C TYR A 248 18.14 16.67 0.40
N THR A 249 18.03 17.97 0.18
CA THR A 249 17.33 18.90 1.08
C THR A 249 16.24 19.60 0.28
N HIS A 250 15.00 19.58 0.77
CA HIS A 250 13.91 20.34 0.17
C HIS A 250 14.16 21.86 0.28
N ARG A 251 13.71 22.60 -0.71
CA ARG A 251 13.85 24.06 -0.70
C ARG A 251 13.14 24.65 0.52
N GLY A 252 13.89 25.39 1.34
CA GLY A 252 13.38 26.00 2.58
C GLY A 252 13.33 25.07 3.80
N ALA A 253 13.75 23.81 3.66
CA ALA A 253 13.90 22.93 4.81
C ALA A 253 15.30 23.12 5.44
N GLU A 254 15.35 23.09 6.76
CA GLU A 254 16.60 23.16 7.53
C GLU A 254 17.33 21.81 7.58
N GLN A 255 16.57 20.73 7.52
CA GLN A 255 17.11 19.37 7.60
C GLN A 255 17.04 18.65 6.26
N PRO A 256 18.04 17.80 5.92
CA PRO A 256 18.00 17.00 4.73
C PRO A 256 16.93 15.93 4.82
N ALA A 257 16.15 15.74 3.73
CA ALA A 257 15.25 14.62 3.56
C ALA A 257 16.02 13.31 3.31
N LEU A 258 17.25 13.39 2.83
CA LEU A 258 18.21 12.30 2.72
C LEU A 258 19.58 12.83 3.10
N ALA A 259 20.21 12.27 4.11
CA ALA A 259 21.61 12.54 4.46
C ALA A 259 22.55 12.04 3.36
N ALA A 260 23.76 12.58 3.33
CA ALA A 260 24.81 12.17 2.37
C ALA A 260 25.02 10.65 2.44
N THR A 261 24.74 9.96 1.34
CA THR A 261 24.71 8.50 1.27
C THR A 261 25.58 8.00 0.13
N ASP A 262 26.36 6.96 0.42
CA ASP A 262 27.16 6.23 -0.55
C ASP A 262 26.55 4.86 -0.81
N VAL A 263 26.25 4.54 -2.08
CA VAL A 263 25.74 3.22 -2.43
C VAL A 263 26.07 2.85 -3.87
N ALA A 264 26.33 1.58 -4.12
CA ALA A 264 26.56 1.02 -5.44
C ALA A 264 25.41 0.09 -5.83
N VAL A 265 25.02 0.12 -7.10
CA VAL A 265 23.97 -0.72 -7.69
C VAL A 265 24.62 -1.60 -8.77
N PRO A 266 25.06 -2.83 -8.45
CA PRO A 266 25.68 -3.73 -9.42
C PRO A 266 24.65 -4.49 -10.24
N ALA A 267 25.00 -4.85 -11.48
CA ALA A 267 24.18 -5.67 -12.35
C ALA A 267 23.94 -7.06 -11.74
N GLY A 268 22.75 -7.60 -11.93
CA GLY A 268 22.34 -8.94 -11.48
C GLY A 268 22.18 -9.07 -9.97
N ARG A 269 22.14 -7.96 -9.23
CA ARG A 269 21.94 -7.95 -7.77
C ARG A 269 20.77 -7.06 -7.36
N THR A 270 20.24 -7.36 -6.21
CA THR A 270 19.19 -6.59 -5.58
C THR A 270 19.74 -5.87 -4.34
N LEU A 271 19.64 -4.54 -4.36
CA LEU A 271 19.86 -3.68 -3.20
C LEU A 271 18.52 -3.40 -2.53
N ALA A 272 18.32 -3.86 -1.30
CA ALA A 272 17.21 -3.43 -0.47
C ALA A 272 17.57 -2.13 0.26
N VAL A 273 16.66 -1.16 0.23
CA VAL A 273 16.75 0.08 1.01
C VAL A 273 15.66 0.03 2.07
N THR A 274 16.08 -0.11 3.32
CA THR A 274 15.21 -0.30 4.49
C THR A 274 15.35 0.88 5.47
N GLY A 275 14.57 0.89 6.54
CA GLY A 275 14.61 1.90 7.60
C GLY A 275 13.25 2.52 7.90
N PRO A 276 13.13 3.28 9.00
CA PRO A 276 11.89 3.93 9.43
C PRO A 276 11.31 4.89 8.39
N ASN A 277 10.03 5.25 8.54
CA ASN A 277 9.42 6.26 7.68
C ASN A 277 10.10 7.64 7.89
N GLY A 278 10.24 8.41 6.80
CA GLY A 278 10.88 9.73 6.83
C GLY A 278 12.41 9.73 6.76
N THR A 279 13.07 8.57 6.65
CA THR A 279 14.55 8.50 6.55
C THR A 279 15.12 8.78 5.17
N GLY A 280 14.26 9.05 4.17
CA GLY A 280 14.69 9.42 2.82
C GLY A 280 14.77 8.25 1.82
N LYS A 281 14.19 7.08 2.11
CA LYS A 281 14.19 5.90 1.23
C LYS A 281 13.67 6.23 -0.17
N SER A 282 12.45 6.75 -0.28
CA SER A 282 11.85 7.16 -1.56
C SER A 282 12.63 8.30 -2.22
N THR A 283 13.26 9.19 -1.43
CA THR A 283 14.14 10.23 -1.96
C THR A 283 15.36 9.61 -2.63
N LEU A 284 16.04 8.65 -1.98
CA LEU A 284 17.16 7.93 -2.58
C LEU A 284 16.74 7.20 -3.86
N ALA A 285 15.57 6.54 -3.85
CA ALA A 285 15.00 5.90 -5.04
C ALA A 285 14.86 6.90 -6.21
N LEU A 286 14.28 8.08 -5.97
CA LEU A 286 14.15 9.13 -7.00
C LEU A 286 15.47 9.68 -7.51
N LEU A 287 16.50 9.78 -6.63
CA LEU A 287 17.85 10.18 -7.05
C LEU A 287 18.48 9.12 -7.95
N LEU A 288 18.42 7.83 -7.56
CA LEU A 288 18.95 6.71 -8.33
C LEU A 288 18.19 6.51 -9.65
N ALA A 289 16.88 6.74 -9.64
CA ALA A 289 16.05 6.71 -10.85
C ALA A 289 16.34 7.88 -11.82
N GLY A 290 17.14 8.87 -11.42
CA GLY A 290 17.40 10.05 -12.25
C GLY A 290 16.22 11.00 -12.38
N LEU A 291 15.20 10.86 -11.55
CA LEU A 291 13.98 11.69 -11.56
C LEU A 291 14.16 12.97 -10.73
N ARG A 292 15.17 13.00 -9.87
CA ARG A 292 15.49 14.15 -9.01
C ARG A 292 16.99 14.38 -8.98
N PRO A 293 17.49 15.64 -9.08
CA PRO A 293 18.90 15.94 -8.86
C PRO A 293 19.23 15.88 -7.37
N PRO A 294 20.38 15.35 -6.96
CA PRO A 294 20.86 15.49 -5.58
C PRO A 294 21.21 16.97 -5.29
N THR A 295 21.03 17.39 -4.03
CA THR A 295 21.47 18.74 -3.58
C THR A 295 22.92 18.74 -3.10
N THR A 296 23.42 17.58 -2.68
CA THR A 296 24.84 17.33 -2.34
C THR A 296 25.30 16.04 -2.97
N GLY A 297 26.60 15.92 -3.22
CA GLY A 297 27.15 14.73 -3.88
C GLY A 297 26.68 14.57 -5.33
N ARG A 298 26.69 13.32 -5.83
CA ARG A 298 26.29 13.02 -7.21
C ARG A 298 25.78 11.58 -7.38
N ILE A 299 25.02 11.37 -8.46
CA ILE A 299 24.71 10.03 -8.99
C ILE A 299 25.53 9.84 -10.28
N ALA A 300 26.39 8.84 -10.28
CA ALA A 300 27.23 8.46 -11.41
C ALA A 300 26.67 7.20 -12.09
N ALA A 301 26.61 7.18 -13.40
CA ALA A 301 26.27 6.02 -14.22
C ALA A 301 27.54 5.45 -14.89
N ALA A 302 27.65 4.13 -14.90
CA ALA A 302 28.79 3.44 -15.50
C ALA A 302 28.74 3.45 -17.05
N PRO A 303 29.89 3.27 -17.74
CA PRO A 303 29.92 3.21 -19.20
C PRO A 303 28.94 2.20 -19.82
N ALA A 304 28.73 1.05 -19.17
CA ALA A 304 27.77 0.05 -19.61
C ALA A 304 26.32 0.59 -19.67
N LEU A 305 25.94 1.46 -18.73
CA LEU A 305 24.61 2.05 -18.69
C LEU A 305 24.49 3.30 -19.59
N THR A 306 25.61 4.00 -19.85
CA THR A 306 25.64 5.22 -20.68
C THR A 306 25.87 4.93 -22.15
N ALA A 307 26.11 3.68 -22.53
CA ALA A 307 26.33 3.28 -23.92
C ALA A 307 25.16 3.73 -24.81
N GLY A 308 25.51 4.37 -25.95
CA GLY A 308 24.52 4.89 -26.92
C GLY A 308 23.79 6.16 -26.49
N LEU A 309 24.13 6.77 -25.35
CA LEU A 309 23.64 8.11 -24.99
C LEU A 309 24.26 9.18 -25.88
N ARG A 310 23.51 10.22 -26.19
CA ARG A 310 24.04 11.40 -26.90
C ARG A 310 25.09 12.15 -26.09
N ARG A 311 24.98 12.10 -24.74
CA ARG A 311 25.88 12.74 -23.80
C ARG A 311 26.16 11.82 -22.63
N PRO A 312 27.09 10.85 -22.77
CA PRO A 312 27.35 9.80 -21.78
C PRO A 312 27.99 10.34 -20.48
N ASP A 313 28.54 11.55 -20.50
CA ASP A 313 29.13 12.27 -19.38
C ASP A 313 28.10 12.89 -18.42
N ARG A 314 26.83 12.95 -18.85
CA ARG A 314 25.78 13.55 -18.00
C ARG A 314 25.26 12.58 -16.97
N PRO A 315 24.93 13.07 -15.76
CA PRO A 315 24.28 12.25 -14.74
C PRO A 315 22.83 11.90 -15.15
N PRO A 316 22.24 10.82 -14.60
CA PRO A 316 20.92 10.30 -15.01
C PRO A 316 19.79 11.36 -15.02
N HIS A 317 19.75 12.26 -14.05
CA HIS A 317 18.74 13.33 -13.97
C HIS A 317 18.84 14.39 -15.11
N ARG A 318 19.84 14.31 -15.95
CA ARG A 318 20.04 15.17 -17.14
C ARG A 318 19.89 14.42 -18.46
N TRP A 319 19.54 13.14 -18.41
CA TRP A 319 19.21 12.37 -19.63
C TRP A 319 17.85 12.79 -20.16
N ARG A 320 17.63 12.55 -21.44
CA ARG A 320 16.30 12.73 -22.04
C ARG A 320 15.39 11.62 -21.53
N ALA A 321 14.07 11.89 -21.50
CA ALA A 321 13.10 10.92 -21.01
C ALA A 321 13.15 9.58 -21.77
N ASP A 322 13.31 9.63 -23.11
CA ASP A 322 13.45 8.45 -23.97
C ASP A 322 14.76 7.68 -23.73
N GLU A 323 15.82 8.35 -23.31
CA GLU A 323 17.09 7.74 -22.94
C GLU A 323 17.04 7.14 -21.52
N LEU A 324 16.34 7.81 -20.58
CA LEU A 324 16.22 7.39 -19.21
C LEU A 324 15.38 6.12 -19.08
N VAL A 325 14.18 6.12 -19.66
CA VAL A 325 13.20 5.02 -19.53
C VAL A 325 13.69 3.69 -20.09
N ARG A 326 14.59 3.72 -21.09
CA ARG A 326 15.24 2.51 -21.64
C ARG A 326 16.29 1.91 -20.71
N ARG A 327 16.75 2.64 -19.71
CA ARG A 327 17.87 2.24 -18.85
C ARG A 327 17.48 2.03 -17.42
N ILE A 328 16.54 2.84 -16.93
CA ILE A 328 16.07 2.82 -15.56
C ILE A 328 14.55 2.83 -15.56
N GLY A 329 13.96 1.69 -15.23
CA GLY A 329 12.53 1.56 -14.94
C GLY A 329 12.24 1.96 -13.50
N THR A 330 11.13 2.65 -13.28
CA THR A 330 10.78 3.15 -11.95
C THR A 330 9.34 2.79 -11.60
N VAL A 331 9.13 2.31 -10.38
CA VAL A 331 7.82 2.10 -9.77
C VAL A 331 7.69 3.06 -8.59
N PHE A 332 6.64 3.88 -8.60
CA PHE A 332 6.38 4.84 -7.52
C PHE A 332 5.60 4.20 -6.37
N GLN A 333 5.75 4.76 -5.18
CA GLN A 333 4.97 4.38 -4.01
C GLN A 333 3.46 4.51 -4.25
N HIS A 334 3.03 5.52 -5.01
CA HIS A 334 1.65 5.75 -5.46
C HIS A 334 1.54 5.45 -6.95
N PRO A 335 0.99 4.29 -7.35
CA PRO A 335 0.94 3.86 -8.75
C PRO A 335 0.23 4.85 -9.69
N GLU A 336 -0.81 5.53 -9.18
CA GLU A 336 -1.62 6.50 -9.91
C GLU A 336 -0.81 7.70 -10.43
N HIS A 337 0.31 8.03 -9.77
CA HIS A 337 1.21 9.09 -10.24
C HIS A 337 2.02 8.69 -11.49
N GLN A 338 1.96 7.41 -11.88
CA GLN A 338 2.69 6.87 -13.02
C GLN A 338 1.85 6.82 -14.30
N PHE A 339 0.50 6.79 -14.17
CA PHE A 339 -0.40 6.55 -15.28
C PHE A 339 -0.70 7.81 -16.08
N LEU A 340 -0.64 7.69 -17.42
CA LEU A 340 -0.78 8.78 -18.37
C LEU A 340 -1.90 8.57 -19.38
N THR A 341 -2.38 7.32 -19.56
CA THR A 341 -3.35 6.97 -20.59
C THR A 341 -4.68 6.53 -20.00
N GLY A 342 -5.69 6.43 -20.84
CA GLY A 342 -7.04 6.02 -20.45
C GLY A 342 -7.28 4.51 -20.52
N ARG A 343 -6.29 3.69 -20.93
CA ARG A 343 -6.44 2.24 -21.04
C ARG A 343 -5.17 1.53 -20.62
N VAL A 344 -5.33 0.39 -19.94
CA VAL A 344 -4.21 -0.44 -19.46
C VAL A 344 -3.25 -0.83 -20.59
N ARG A 345 -3.76 -1.29 -21.73
CA ARG A 345 -2.89 -1.68 -22.87
C ARG A 345 -2.09 -0.51 -23.43
N ASP A 346 -2.71 0.67 -23.52
CA ASP A 346 -2.06 1.87 -24.05
C ASP A 346 -0.97 2.35 -23.08
N GLU A 347 -1.23 2.22 -21.77
CA GLU A 347 -0.27 2.54 -20.71
C GLU A 347 0.99 1.69 -20.84
N LEU A 348 0.85 0.40 -21.08
CA LEU A 348 1.98 -0.52 -21.25
C LEU A 348 2.74 -0.30 -22.56
N ALA A 349 2.04 0.05 -23.64
CA ALA A 349 2.65 0.32 -24.93
C ALA A 349 3.36 1.68 -24.97
N LEU A 350 2.98 2.64 -24.13
CA LEU A 350 3.46 4.02 -24.19
C LEU A 350 4.97 4.14 -24.06
N GLY A 351 5.57 3.49 -23.06
CA GLY A 351 7.02 3.51 -22.84
C GLY A 351 7.81 2.99 -24.04
N PRO A 352 7.56 1.78 -24.54
CA PRO A 352 8.18 1.24 -25.75
C PRO A 352 8.02 2.15 -26.97
N LEU A 353 6.80 2.64 -27.26
CA LEU A 353 6.53 3.54 -28.40
C LEU A 353 7.35 4.83 -28.29
N ARG A 354 7.35 5.48 -27.12
CA ARG A 354 8.12 6.71 -26.88
C ARG A 354 9.63 6.47 -26.94
N SER A 355 10.05 5.24 -26.72
CA SER A 355 11.45 4.82 -26.84
C SER A 355 11.85 4.42 -28.26
N GLY A 356 10.92 4.46 -29.22
CA GLY A 356 11.18 4.18 -30.64
C GLY A 356 11.03 2.72 -31.04
N ALA A 357 10.31 1.91 -30.23
CA ALA A 357 9.85 0.61 -30.70
C ALA A 357 8.77 0.79 -31.78
N GLY A 358 8.69 -0.14 -32.73
CA GLY A 358 7.59 -0.19 -33.67
C GLY A 358 6.28 -0.58 -33.00
N ASP A 359 5.14 -0.12 -33.53
CA ASP A 359 3.81 -0.33 -32.97
C ASP A 359 3.52 -1.80 -32.64
N ASP A 360 3.77 -2.72 -33.57
CA ASP A 360 3.54 -4.15 -33.34
C ASP A 360 4.40 -4.72 -32.20
N ALA A 361 5.64 -4.28 -32.08
CA ALA A 361 6.54 -4.76 -31.03
C ALA A 361 6.12 -4.22 -29.63
N ALA A 362 5.68 -2.96 -29.60
CA ALA A 362 5.20 -2.34 -28.37
C ALA A 362 3.92 -3.03 -27.87
N HIS A 363 2.96 -3.30 -28.75
CA HIS A 363 1.71 -3.96 -28.38
C HIS A 363 1.91 -5.43 -27.99
N ARG A 364 2.73 -6.20 -28.72
CA ARG A 364 3.08 -7.57 -28.30
C ARG A 364 3.71 -7.60 -26.92
N ARG A 365 4.61 -6.65 -26.62
CA ARG A 365 5.21 -6.55 -25.29
C ARG A 365 4.19 -6.21 -24.22
N ALA A 366 3.23 -5.32 -24.51
CA ALA A 366 2.13 -5.00 -23.61
C ALA A 366 1.25 -6.23 -23.33
N GLU A 367 0.88 -6.99 -24.35
CA GLU A 367 0.09 -8.24 -24.22
C GLU A 367 0.81 -9.27 -23.35
N GLU A 368 2.10 -9.54 -23.62
CA GLU A 368 2.92 -10.45 -22.80
C GLU A 368 2.91 -10.06 -21.32
N LEU A 369 3.11 -8.77 -21.01
CA LEU A 369 3.13 -8.28 -19.63
C LEU A 369 1.74 -8.33 -18.97
N MET A 370 0.67 -8.05 -19.73
CA MET A 370 -0.69 -8.17 -19.24
C MET A 370 -1.02 -9.62 -18.88
N GLU A 371 -0.65 -10.58 -19.70
CA GLU A 371 -0.85 -12.00 -19.40
C GLU A 371 -0.08 -12.43 -18.15
N ARG A 372 1.21 -12.10 -18.09
CA ARG A 372 2.09 -12.46 -16.97
C ARG A 372 1.65 -11.90 -15.63
N LEU A 373 1.03 -10.73 -15.62
CA LEU A 373 0.62 -10.02 -14.40
C LEU A 373 -0.90 -10.08 -14.15
N GLY A 374 -1.62 -10.93 -14.88
CA GLY A 374 -3.06 -11.13 -14.69
C GLY A 374 -3.88 -9.86 -14.97
N LEU A 375 -3.46 -9.05 -15.95
CA LEU A 375 -4.12 -7.81 -16.38
C LEU A 375 -4.85 -7.95 -17.73
N ALA A 376 -4.77 -9.10 -18.39
CA ALA A 376 -5.29 -9.29 -19.75
C ALA A 376 -6.80 -8.97 -19.85
N ALA A 377 -7.60 -9.39 -18.88
CA ALA A 377 -9.04 -9.08 -18.84
C ALA A 377 -9.35 -7.59 -18.60
N LEU A 378 -8.35 -6.79 -18.26
CA LEU A 378 -8.45 -5.36 -17.93
C LEU A 378 -7.84 -4.47 -19.02
N ALA A 379 -7.49 -5.01 -20.18
CA ALA A 379 -6.79 -4.29 -21.26
C ALA A 379 -7.46 -2.97 -21.66
N GLU A 380 -8.79 -2.96 -21.70
CA GLU A 380 -9.61 -1.78 -22.06
C GLU A 380 -10.00 -0.92 -20.86
N ALA A 381 -9.72 -1.37 -19.63
CA ALA A 381 -10.08 -0.64 -18.42
C ALA A 381 -9.23 0.62 -18.26
N ASN A 382 -9.81 1.64 -17.63
CA ASN A 382 -9.07 2.83 -17.26
C ASN A 382 -8.16 2.50 -16.04
N PRO A 383 -6.84 2.79 -16.10
CA PRO A 383 -5.90 2.55 -15.00
C PRO A 383 -6.35 3.08 -13.65
N PHE A 384 -7.02 4.23 -13.62
CA PHE A 384 -7.50 4.86 -12.39
C PHE A 384 -8.74 4.17 -11.78
N THR A 385 -9.41 3.28 -12.51
CA THR A 385 -10.55 2.51 -11.99
C THR A 385 -10.17 1.11 -11.48
N LEU A 386 -8.91 0.76 -11.58
CA LEU A 386 -8.36 -0.50 -11.10
C LEU A 386 -8.31 -0.52 -9.56
N SER A 387 -8.36 -1.71 -8.96
CA SER A 387 -8.05 -1.86 -7.54
C SER A 387 -6.58 -1.51 -7.27
N GLY A 388 -6.24 -1.13 -6.04
CA GLY A 388 -4.87 -0.77 -5.66
C GLY A 388 -3.84 -1.86 -6.02
N GLY A 389 -4.17 -3.14 -5.80
CA GLY A 389 -3.33 -4.25 -6.21
C GLY A 389 -3.16 -4.38 -7.73
N GLN A 390 -4.22 -4.14 -8.51
CA GLN A 390 -4.15 -4.12 -9.98
C GLN A 390 -3.33 -2.93 -10.49
N GLN A 391 -3.49 -1.76 -9.88
CA GLN A 391 -2.69 -0.57 -10.18
C GLN A 391 -1.20 -0.82 -9.90
N ARG A 392 -0.86 -1.49 -8.80
CA ARG A 392 0.52 -1.84 -8.45
C ARG A 392 1.12 -2.79 -9.49
N ARG A 393 0.39 -3.83 -9.90
CA ARG A 393 0.83 -4.74 -10.98
C ARG A 393 1.03 -4.01 -12.30
N LEU A 394 0.13 -3.10 -12.65
CA LEU A 394 0.27 -2.27 -13.84
C LEU A 394 1.50 -1.37 -13.76
N SER A 395 1.75 -0.74 -12.62
CA SER A 395 2.94 0.11 -12.39
C SER A 395 4.24 -0.67 -12.57
N VAL A 396 4.33 -1.91 -12.05
CA VAL A 396 5.48 -2.79 -12.29
C VAL A 396 5.59 -3.17 -13.76
N ALA A 397 4.47 -3.49 -14.41
CA ALA A 397 4.44 -3.85 -15.84
C ALA A 397 4.95 -2.69 -16.71
N THR A 398 4.55 -1.44 -16.45
CA THR A 398 5.02 -0.26 -17.20
C THR A 398 6.52 -0.05 -17.02
N ALA A 399 7.06 -0.27 -15.81
CA ALA A 399 8.50 -0.17 -15.57
C ALA A 399 9.30 -1.26 -16.31
N LEU A 400 8.71 -2.44 -16.54
CA LEU A 400 9.33 -3.57 -17.28
C LEU A 400 9.16 -3.47 -18.79
N ALA A 401 8.21 -2.66 -19.27
CA ALA A 401 7.84 -2.62 -20.69
C ALA A 401 8.99 -2.22 -21.62
N THR A 402 9.88 -1.34 -21.17
CA THR A 402 11.04 -0.84 -21.93
C THR A 402 12.30 -1.67 -21.76
N ASP A 403 12.23 -2.80 -21.03
CA ASP A 403 13.33 -3.73 -20.79
C ASP A 403 14.60 -3.06 -20.20
N PRO A 404 14.49 -2.29 -19.10
CA PRO A 404 15.61 -1.52 -18.57
C PRO A 404 16.65 -2.39 -17.86
N ALA A 405 17.90 -1.93 -17.81
CA ALA A 405 18.98 -2.61 -17.09
C ALA A 405 18.92 -2.44 -15.57
N VAL A 406 18.26 -1.37 -15.11
CA VAL A 406 18.07 -1.05 -13.68
C VAL A 406 16.59 -0.88 -13.40
N LEU A 407 16.08 -1.47 -12.33
CA LEU A 407 14.74 -1.27 -11.81
C LEU A 407 14.82 -0.64 -10.43
N VAL A 408 14.17 0.50 -10.25
CA VAL A 408 14.03 1.18 -8.95
C VAL A 408 12.56 1.09 -8.56
N LEU A 409 12.28 0.35 -7.48
CA LEU A 409 10.92 -0.02 -7.08
C LEU A 409 10.69 0.46 -5.65
N ASP A 410 9.69 1.33 -5.49
CA ASP A 410 9.27 1.85 -4.19
C ASP A 410 8.00 1.14 -3.74
N GLU A 411 8.13 0.28 -2.71
CA GLU A 411 7.07 -0.57 -2.13
C GLU A 411 6.31 -1.41 -3.20
N PRO A 412 6.99 -2.21 -4.04
CA PRO A 412 6.36 -2.87 -5.19
C PRO A 412 5.33 -3.93 -4.80
N THR A 413 5.43 -4.52 -3.61
CA THR A 413 4.55 -5.59 -3.12
C THR A 413 3.43 -5.10 -2.21
N PHE A 414 3.40 -3.81 -1.95
CA PHE A 414 2.43 -3.19 -1.06
C PHE A 414 0.97 -3.42 -1.52
N GLY A 415 0.08 -3.78 -0.58
CA GLY A 415 -1.36 -3.98 -0.86
C GLY A 415 -1.67 -5.19 -1.75
N GLN A 416 -0.73 -6.15 -1.88
CA GLN A 416 -0.97 -7.40 -2.61
C GLN A 416 -1.47 -8.50 -1.66
N ASP A 417 -2.42 -9.30 -2.16
CA ASP A 417 -2.72 -10.59 -1.51
C ASP A 417 -1.52 -11.54 -1.67
N ARG A 418 -1.53 -12.62 -0.89
CA ARG A 418 -0.38 -13.56 -0.79
C ARG A 418 0.00 -14.20 -2.12
N ASP A 419 -0.97 -14.54 -2.95
CA ASP A 419 -0.71 -15.21 -4.23
C ASP A 419 -0.09 -14.22 -5.22
N THR A 420 -0.71 -13.05 -5.38
CA THR A 420 -0.19 -11.94 -6.19
C THR A 420 1.17 -11.46 -5.70
N TRP A 421 1.38 -11.39 -4.39
CA TRP A 421 2.68 -11.09 -3.79
C TRP A 421 3.75 -12.11 -4.23
N GLY A 422 3.41 -13.42 -4.16
CA GLY A 422 4.31 -14.50 -4.56
C GLY A 422 4.69 -14.43 -6.04
N GLU A 423 3.72 -14.19 -6.91
CA GLU A 423 3.94 -14.03 -8.35
C GLU A 423 4.84 -12.82 -8.67
N LEU A 424 4.61 -11.70 -8.00
CA LEU A 424 5.40 -10.49 -8.20
C LEU A 424 6.85 -10.67 -7.72
N VAL A 425 7.05 -11.30 -6.56
CA VAL A 425 8.39 -11.60 -6.04
C VAL A 425 9.12 -12.59 -6.97
N ALA A 426 8.42 -13.61 -7.50
CA ALA A 426 8.99 -14.54 -8.47
C ALA A 426 9.40 -13.82 -9.77
N LEU A 427 8.58 -12.89 -10.27
CA LEU A 427 8.90 -12.06 -11.43
C LEU A 427 10.15 -11.20 -11.21
N LEU A 428 10.26 -10.55 -10.04
CA LEU A 428 11.42 -9.73 -9.70
C LEU A 428 12.70 -10.60 -9.56
N ALA A 429 12.58 -11.80 -8.97
CA ALA A 429 13.68 -12.76 -8.91
C ALA A 429 14.13 -13.20 -10.31
N GLU A 430 13.23 -13.33 -11.28
CA GLU A 430 13.56 -13.60 -12.67
C GLU A 430 14.32 -12.43 -13.30
N GLN A 431 13.84 -11.18 -13.11
CA GLN A 431 14.53 -10.00 -13.61
C GLN A 431 15.98 -9.91 -13.08
N GLN A 432 16.17 -10.22 -11.81
CA GLN A 432 17.51 -10.31 -11.21
C GLN A 432 18.35 -11.42 -11.88
N ARG A 433 17.75 -12.61 -12.13
CA ARG A 433 18.42 -13.73 -12.81
C ARG A 433 18.83 -13.39 -14.23
N ASP A 434 18.06 -12.57 -14.91
CA ASP A 434 18.37 -12.07 -16.26
C ASP A 434 19.47 -11.00 -16.28
N GLY A 435 20.04 -10.67 -15.11
CA GLY A 435 21.17 -9.75 -14.98
C GLY A 435 20.79 -8.31 -14.70
N ARG A 436 19.49 -7.99 -14.51
CA ARG A 436 19.07 -6.63 -14.15
C ARG A 436 19.46 -6.31 -12.72
N ALA A 437 19.80 -5.06 -12.48
CA ALA A 437 19.98 -4.53 -11.15
C ALA A 437 18.64 -4.08 -10.57
N LEU A 438 18.33 -4.47 -9.34
CA LEU A 438 17.13 -4.04 -8.64
C LEU A 438 17.50 -3.18 -7.43
N VAL A 439 16.80 -2.07 -7.26
CA VAL A 439 16.78 -1.27 -6.04
C VAL A 439 15.37 -1.37 -5.49
N LEU A 440 15.21 -1.99 -4.32
CA LEU A 440 13.94 -2.22 -3.66
C LEU A 440 13.86 -1.37 -2.40
N VAL A 441 13.03 -0.35 -2.40
CA VAL A 441 12.60 0.30 -1.15
C VAL A 441 11.44 -0.50 -0.61
N THR A 442 11.59 -1.06 0.59
CA THR A 442 10.51 -1.85 1.18
C THR A 442 10.64 -2.00 2.69
N HIS A 443 9.50 -2.17 3.35
CA HIS A 443 9.36 -2.58 4.74
C HIS A 443 9.11 -4.08 4.89
N ASP A 444 8.86 -4.78 3.78
CA ASP A 444 8.54 -6.21 3.78
C ASP A 444 9.81 -7.06 3.97
N ALA A 445 10.00 -7.55 5.19
CA ALA A 445 11.13 -8.43 5.53
C ALA A 445 11.13 -9.73 4.72
N ALA A 446 9.96 -10.21 4.23
CA ALA A 446 9.90 -11.41 3.41
C ALA A 446 10.45 -11.14 2.00
N VAL A 447 10.17 -9.98 1.42
CA VAL A 447 10.76 -9.52 0.16
C VAL A 447 12.27 -9.36 0.29
N VAL A 448 12.74 -8.72 1.38
CA VAL A 448 14.17 -8.56 1.64
C VAL A 448 14.86 -9.92 1.72
N ARG A 449 14.32 -10.85 2.49
CA ARG A 449 14.88 -12.24 2.58
C ARG A 449 14.86 -12.97 1.24
N ALA A 450 13.82 -12.75 0.42
CA ALA A 450 13.66 -13.46 -0.85
C ALA A 450 14.59 -12.94 -1.96
N LEU A 451 14.83 -11.64 -2.02
CA LEU A 451 15.45 -10.98 -3.16
C LEU A 451 16.76 -10.25 -2.86
N ALA A 452 16.94 -9.69 -1.66
CA ALA A 452 18.05 -8.78 -1.40
C ALA A 452 19.41 -9.52 -1.32
N ASP A 453 20.38 -9.01 -2.05
CA ASP A 453 21.79 -9.40 -1.94
C ASP A 453 22.55 -8.48 -1.00
N ASP A 454 22.20 -7.20 -1.03
CA ASP A 454 22.77 -6.15 -0.20
C ASP A 454 21.62 -5.36 0.45
N GLU A 455 21.84 -4.89 1.66
CA GLU A 455 20.87 -4.07 2.40
C GLU A 455 21.52 -2.75 2.85
N LEU A 456 20.82 -1.65 2.56
CA LEU A 456 21.13 -0.30 3.06
C LEU A 456 20.04 0.12 4.03
N ALA A 457 20.30 0.05 5.33
CA ALA A 457 19.38 0.52 6.36
C ALA A 457 19.62 2.03 6.61
N LEU A 458 18.69 2.87 6.15
CA LEU A 458 18.73 4.31 6.40
C LEU A 458 18.31 4.62 7.84
N GLN A 459 19.06 5.48 8.51
CA GLN A 459 18.77 5.92 9.87
C GLN A 459 18.09 7.29 9.86
N PRO A 460 17.23 7.59 10.85
CA PRO A 460 16.70 8.93 11.03
C PRO A 460 17.84 9.94 11.18
N THR A 461 17.72 11.08 10.49
CA THR A 461 18.66 12.18 10.71
C THR A 461 18.51 12.68 12.14
N PRO A 462 19.58 12.75 12.95
CA PRO A 462 19.51 13.26 14.31
C PRO A 462 18.90 14.67 14.30
N VAL A 463 17.83 14.86 15.07
CA VAL A 463 17.30 16.20 15.32
C VAL A 463 18.32 16.90 16.24
N PRO A 464 18.87 18.06 15.86
CA PRO A 464 19.66 18.86 16.79
C PRO A 464 18.81 19.19 18.02
N ALA A 465 19.37 18.96 19.21
CA ALA A 465 18.71 19.21 20.50
C ALA A 465 18.40 20.70 20.69
#